data_1c044a151bf4a3c3e4f729df199ef755
#
_entry.id   1c044a151bf4a3c3e4f729df199ef755
#
_cell.length_a   1.000
_cell.length_b   1.000
_cell.length_c   1.000
_cell.angle_alpha   90.00
_cell.angle_beta   90.00
_cell.angle_gamma   90.00
#
_symmetry.space_group_name_H-M   'P 1'
#
loop_
_entity.id
_entity.type
_entity.pdbx_description
1 polymer ?
#
loop_
_entity_poly.entity_id
_entity_poly.type
_entity_poly.pdbx_seq_one_letter_code
_entity_poly.pdbx_strand_id
1 'polypeptide(L)'
;MKDEILVSIICTTFNHEKYIEDAINSFLMQVTDFKYELIIHDDASTDSTPSIIRKYVEKYPAIIHPIIQEENQYSKGINILESYELPVANGKYIAFCEGDDYWTDPEKLQKQVNVLEKHPECDICAHSADVVSAEDKSVLRKINPSETNTIFDVEEVILGDGGFVATNSLMIRRKLFDSIPQFRKVYRIDYSLQIWGALRGGMIYLAENMSSYRILAQSSWTNRMRKNTAQYVKHFEKLILMLRQLDVYTEGKYKPEIDNRIKWQEFQMLVVRQENRKIIKGDYKEFLKEITAKERCKIYMKAICPWLCKINEWRKKYVR
;
A
#
# COMPACT_ATOMS: atom_id res chain seq x y z
N MET A 1 25.53 -6.39 -21.34
CA MET A 1 24.79 -5.68 -20.29
C MET A 1 23.59 -4.85 -20.79
N LYS A 2 23.53 -4.46 -22.09
CA LYS A 2 22.35 -3.72 -22.64
C LYS A 2 21.11 -4.58 -22.94
N ASP A 3 21.21 -5.90 -22.84
CA ASP A 3 20.11 -6.83 -23.20
C ASP A 3 19.34 -7.40 -22.00
N GLU A 4 19.80 -7.20 -20.78
CA GLU A 4 19.16 -7.69 -19.58
C GLU A 4 18.04 -6.73 -19.12
N ILE A 5 16.94 -7.30 -18.65
CA ILE A 5 15.83 -6.54 -18.02
C ILE A 5 16.32 -6.02 -16.67
N LEU A 6 16.24 -4.70 -16.47
CA LEU A 6 16.67 -4.08 -15.23
C LEU A 6 15.54 -3.90 -14.24
N VAL A 7 14.32 -3.63 -14.72
CA VAL A 7 13.12 -3.41 -13.88
C VAL A 7 12.00 -4.33 -14.32
N SER A 8 11.39 -5.06 -13.38
CA SER A 8 10.10 -5.72 -13.56
C SER A 8 9.03 -4.89 -12.88
N ILE A 9 8.05 -4.43 -13.65
CA ILE A 9 6.86 -3.76 -13.14
C ILE A 9 5.86 -4.85 -12.76
N ILE A 10 5.36 -4.82 -11.54
CA ILE A 10 4.34 -5.74 -11.02
C ILE A 10 3.00 -5.00 -10.95
N CYS A 11 2.01 -5.54 -11.68
CA CYS A 11 0.66 -4.98 -11.74
C CYS A 11 -0.37 -6.06 -11.43
N THR A 12 -0.80 -6.14 -10.18
CA THR A 12 -1.91 -7.02 -9.78
C THR A 12 -3.24 -6.34 -10.06
N THR A 13 -4.21 -7.06 -10.62
CA THR A 13 -5.53 -6.52 -10.99
C THR A 13 -6.67 -7.50 -10.70
N PHE A 14 -7.85 -6.97 -10.35
CA PHE A 14 -9.10 -7.73 -10.20
C PHE A 14 -10.31 -6.81 -10.39
N ASN A 15 -11.06 -7.01 -11.48
CA ASN A 15 -12.23 -6.21 -11.86
C ASN A 15 -11.89 -4.70 -11.97
N HIS A 16 -10.87 -4.39 -12.76
CA HIS A 16 -10.38 -3.05 -13.02
C HIS A 16 -10.62 -2.58 -14.47
N GLU A 17 -11.68 -3.04 -15.16
CA GLU A 17 -11.97 -2.69 -16.56
C GLU A 17 -11.98 -1.17 -16.83
N LYS A 18 -12.35 -0.35 -15.82
CA LYS A 18 -12.41 1.12 -15.93
C LYS A 18 -11.05 1.80 -15.75
N TYR A 19 -10.05 1.09 -15.26
CA TYR A 19 -8.80 1.66 -14.75
C TYR A 19 -7.56 1.07 -15.43
N ILE A 20 -7.60 -0.21 -15.80
CA ILE A 20 -6.43 -0.97 -16.25
C ILE A 20 -5.74 -0.37 -17.49
N GLU A 21 -6.48 0.31 -18.37
CA GLU A 21 -5.89 0.99 -19.52
C GLU A 21 -5.01 2.18 -19.10
N ASP A 22 -5.43 2.95 -18.08
CA ASP A 22 -4.61 4.03 -17.53
C ASP A 22 -3.31 3.48 -16.95
N ALA A 23 -3.40 2.39 -16.18
CA ALA A 23 -2.23 1.71 -15.61
C ALA A 23 -1.26 1.27 -16.71
N ILE A 24 -1.72 0.45 -17.68
CA ILE A 24 -0.87 -0.07 -18.76
C ILE A 24 -0.24 1.07 -19.57
N ASN A 25 -1.01 2.09 -19.96
CA ASN A 25 -0.49 3.23 -20.70
C ASN A 25 0.56 4.00 -19.91
N SER A 26 0.41 4.12 -18.57
CA SER A 26 1.37 4.76 -17.69
C SER A 26 2.70 4.00 -17.58
N PHE A 27 2.66 2.69 -17.74
CA PHE A 27 3.88 1.86 -17.79
C PHE A 27 4.55 1.93 -19.17
N LEU A 28 3.77 1.93 -20.24
CA LEU A 28 4.29 2.00 -21.61
C LEU A 28 4.85 3.38 -21.98
N MET A 29 4.48 4.43 -21.27
CA MET A 29 5.04 5.78 -21.50
C MET A 29 6.45 5.96 -20.91
N GLN A 30 6.96 4.98 -20.14
CA GLN A 30 8.25 5.13 -19.46
C GLN A 30 9.42 5.24 -20.43
N VAL A 31 10.24 6.25 -20.20
CA VAL A 31 11.47 6.53 -20.97
C VAL A 31 12.66 6.13 -20.12
N THR A 32 13.41 5.12 -20.58
CA THR A 32 14.56 4.58 -19.85
C THR A 32 15.72 4.28 -20.80
N ASP A 33 16.95 4.29 -20.28
CA ASP A 33 18.15 3.85 -21.00
C ASP A 33 18.43 2.35 -20.80
N PHE A 34 17.52 1.63 -20.15
CA PHE A 34 17.53 0.21 -19.87
C PHE A 34 16.23 -0.48 -20.30
N LYS A 35 16.24 -1.81 -20.36
CA LYS A 35 15.04 -2.61 -20.63
C LYS A 35 14.24 -2.86 -19.36
N TYR A 36 12.91 -2.78 -19.47
CA TYR A 36 11.98 -3.18 -18.43
C TYR A 36 10.93 -4.14 -19.00
N GLU A 37 10.28 -4.87 -18.12
CA GLU A 37 9.13 -5.73 -18.42
C GLU A 37 7.95 -5.37 -17.54
N LEU A 38 6.75 -5.74 -17.97
CA LEU A 38 5.50 -5.55 -17.27
C LEU A 38 4.83 -6.90 -17.05
N ILE A 39 4.76 -7.32 -15.79
CA ILE A 39 4.05 -8.53 -15.37
C ILE A 39 2.68 -8.09 -14.87
N ILE A 40 1.63 -8.44 -15.61
CA ILE A 40 0.24 -8.14 -15.23
C ILE A 40 -0.42 -9.43 -14.76
N HIS A 41 -0.77 -9.48 -13.48
CA HIS A 41 -1.50 -10.58 -12.89
C HIS A 41 -2.99 -10.22 -12.76
N ASP A 42 -3.86 -10.88 -13.50
CA ASP A 42 -5.30 -10.80 -13.37
C ASP A 42 -5.82 -11.97 -12.51
N ASP A 43 -6.38 -11.64 -11.36
CA ASP A 43 -6.82 -12.63 -10.36
C ASP A 43 -8.25 -13.12 -10.61
N ALA A 44 -8.51 -13.61 -11.82
CA ALA A 44 -9.80 -14.12 -12.29
C ALA A 44 -10.89 -13.03 -12.30
N SER A 45 -10.62 -11.92 -12.97
CA SER A 45 -11.63 -10.87 -13.20
C SER A 45 -12.83 -11.40 -13.98
N THR A 46 -14.01 -10.91 -13.62
CA THR A 46 -15.30 -11.28 -14.24
C THR A 46 -15.85 -10.19 -15.17
N ASP A 47 -15.16 -9.05 -15.24
CA ASP A 47 -15.44 -7.93 -16.14
C ASP A 47 -14.57 -7.98 -17.41
N SER A 48 -14.45 -6.86 -18.13
CA SER A 48 -13.67 -6.77 -19.36
C SER A 48 -12.15 -6.69 -19.13
N THR A 49 -11.65 -6.68 -17.89
CA THR A 49 -10.22 -6.56 -17.57
C THR A 49 -9.33 -7.54 -18.35
N PRO A 50 -9.63 -8.89 -18.40
CA PRO A 50 -8.76 -9.82 -19.12
C PRO A 50 -8.73 -9.57 -20.64
N SER A 51 -9.85 -9.13 -21.22
CA SER A 51 -9.93 -8.84 -22.66
C SER A 51 -9.13 -7.60 -23.03
N ILE A 52 -9.11 -6.58 -22.16
CA ILE A 52 -8.28 -5.39 -22.33
C ILE A 52 -6.80 -5.78 -22.26
N ILE A 53 -6.39 -6.54 -21.25
CA ILE A 53 -5.00 -7.00 -21.11
C ILE A 53 -4.54 -7.73 -22.37
N ARG A 54 -5.33 -8.68 -22.88
CA ARG A 54 -4.96 -9.45 -24.11
C ARG A 54 -4.70 -8.54 -25.32
N LYS A 55 -5.50 -7.51 -25.54
CA LYS A 55 -5.28 -6.52 -26.63
C LYS A 55 -3.95 -5.82 -26.50
N TYR A 56 -3.53 -5.46 -25.28
CA TYR A 56 -2.23 -4.83 -25.05
C TYR A 56 -1.07 -5.82 -25.20
N VAL A 57 -1.24 -7.08 -24.79
CA VAL A 57 -0.25 -8.15 -25.02
C VAL A 57 -0.01 -8.38 -26.52
N GLU A 58 -1.06 -8.43 -27.32
CA GLU A 58 -0.93 -8.55 -28.78
C GLU A 58 -0.13 -7.41 -29.41
N LYS A 59 -0.30 -6.19 -28.87
CA LYS A 59 0.39 -4.99 -29.37
C LYS A 59 1.82 -4.84 -28.85
N TYR A 60 2.09 -5.31 -27.63
CA TYR A 60 3.38 -5.14 -26.94
C TYR A 60 3.92 -6.48 -26.35
N PRO A 61 4.03 -7.54 -27.16
CA PRO A 61 4.37 -8.89 -26.66
C PRO A 61 5.80 -8.98 -26.09
N ALA A 62 6.68 -8.06 -26.46
CA ALA A 62 8.07 -8.01 -25.95
C ALA A 62 8.19 -7.37 -24.56
N ILE A 63 7.14 -6.70 -24.06
CA ILE A 63 7.16 -5.96 -22.79
C ILE A 63 6.18 -6.57 -21.79
N ILE A 64 4.97 -6.98 -22.24
CA ILE A 64 3.88 -7.38 -21.37
C ILE A 64 3.80 -8.90 -21.24
N HIS A 65 3.92 -9.39 -20.01
CA HIS A 65 3.82 -10.79 -19.62
C HIS A 65 2.58 -11.00 -18.74
N PRO A 66 1.45 -11.49 -19.31
CA PRO A 66 0.22 -11.65 -18.57
C PRO A 66 0.22 -12.96 -17.77
N ILE A 67 -0.34 -12.91 -16.57
CA ILE A 67 -0.74 -14.07 -15.76
C ILE A 67 -2.23 -13.93 -15.53
N ILE A 68 -3.04 -14.72 -16.24
CA ILE A 68 -4.50 -14.64 -16.14
C ILE A 68 -4.99 -15.89 -15.42
N GLN A 69 -5.52 -15.73 -14.22
CA GLN A 69 -6.05 -16.82 -13.40
C GLN A 69 -7.46 -17.22 -13.84
N GLU A 70 -7.79 -18.50 -13.68
CA GLU A 70 -9.15 -19.02 -13.86
C GLU A 70 -9.98 -18.93 -12.57
N GLU A 71 -9.31 -18.90 -11.42
CA GLU A 71 -9.92 -18.81 -10.10
C GLU A 71 -9.20 -17.76 -9.25
N ASN A 72 -9.96 -17.01 -8.44
CA ASN A 72 -9.40 -15.95 -7.59
C ASN A 72 -8.50 -16.53 -6.49
N GLN A 73 -7.19 -16.32 -6.62
CA GLN A 73 -6.16 -16.86 -5.74
C GLN A 73 -6.07 -16.08 -4.43
N TYR A 74 -6.29 -14.76 -4.48
CA TYR A 74 -6.32 -13.92 -3.28
C TYR A 74 -7.39 -14.38 -2.28
N SER A 75 -8.58 -14.77 -2.77
CA SER A 75 -9.66 -15.28 -1.91
C SER A 75 -9.33 -16.60 -1.23
N LYS A 76 -8.41 -17.38 -1.80
CA LYS A 76 -7.86 -18.62 -1.21
C LYS A 76 -6.74 -18.36 -0.20
N GLY A 77 -6.36 -17.10 0.00
CA GLY A 77 -5.28 -16.70 0.91
C GLY A 77 -3.87 -16.89 0.33
N ILE A 78 -3.76 -17.08 -0.99
CA ILE A 78 -2.47 -17.20 -1.68
C ILE A 78 -1.85 -15.82 -1.83
N ASN A 79 -0.56 -15.72 -1.58
CA ASN A 79 0.19 -14.49 -1.84
C ASN A 79 0.54 -14.41 -3.33
N ILE A 80 -0.14 -13.50 -4.04
CA ILE A 80 0.00 -13.30 -5.48
C ILE A 80 1.46 -12.98 -5.86
N LEU A 81 2.05 -12.00 -5.19
CA LEU A 81 3.41 -11.54 -5.47
C LEU A 81 4.43 -12.68 -5.41
N GLU A 82 4.46 -13.40 -4.28
CA GLU A 82 5.47 -14.45 -4.03
C GLU A 82 5.20 -15.74 -4.85
N SER A 83 3.92 -16.04 -5.14
CA SER A 83 3.55 -17.30 -5.80
C SER A 83 3.56 -17.23 -7.33
N TYR A 84 3.28 -16.06 -7.90
CA TYR A 84 3.07 -15.94 -9.34
C TYR A 84 3.93 -14.87 -10.00
N GLU A 85 4.12 -13.71 -9.37
CA GLU A 85 4.74 -12.56 -10.03
C GLU A 85 6.26 -12.58 -9.90
N LEU A 86 6.81 -12.75 -8.69
CA LEU A 86 8.26 -12.82 -8.47
C LEU A 86 8.96 -13.99 -9.18
N PRO A 87 8.36 -15.20 -9.29
CA PRO A 87 9.00 -16.31 -10.01
C PRO A 87 9.29 -16.04 -11.48
N VAL A 88 8.53 -15.16 -12.12
CA VAL A 88 8.69 -14.80 -13.54
C VAL A 88 9.37 -13.44 -13.75
N ALA A 89 9.60 -12.67 -12.68
CA ALA A 89 10.27 -11.38 -12.73
C ALA A 89 11.78 -11.54 -12.95
N ASN A 90 12.33 -10.88 -13.98
CA ASN A 90 13.74 -10.96 -14.35
C ASN A 90 14.54 -9.72 -13.95
N GLY A 91 13.86 -8.61 -13.58
CA GLY A 91 14.49 -7.34 -13.24
C GLY A 91 15.31 -7.40 -11.94
N LYS A 92 16.40 -6.64 -11.91
CA LYS A 92 17.17 -6.35 -10.69
C LYS A 92 16.32 -5.60 -9.67
N TYR A 93 15.36 -4.82 -10.15
CA TYR A 93 14.41 -4.03 -9.38
C TYR A 93 12.98 -4.46 -9.65
N ILE A 94 12.15 -4.39 -8.63
CA ILE A 94 10.70 -4.59 -8.71
C ILE A 94 10.02 -3.25 -8.45
N ALA A 95 9.24 -2.75 -9.40
CA ALA A 95 8.41 -1.56 -9.26
C ALA A 95 6.94 -1.98 -9.15
N PHE A 96 6.20 -1.38 -8.23
CA PHE A 96 4.80 -1.75 -7.95
C PHE A 96 3.83 -0.69 -8.48
N CYS A 97 2.72 -1.16 -9.07
CA CYS A 97 1.55 -0.34 -9.33
C CYS A 97 0.36 -1.25 -9.61
N GLU A 98 -0.68 -1.16 -8.79
CA GLU A 98 -1.91 -1.94 -8.96
C GLU A 98 -2.71 -1.46 -10.18
N GLY A 99 -3.58 -2.32 -10.73
CA GLY A 99 -4.31 -2.04 -11.97
C GLY A 99 -5.38 -0.95 -11.87
N ASP A 100 -5.68 -0.44 -10.67
CA ASP A 100 -6.57 0.71 -10.45
C ASP A 100 -5.82 2.03 -10.26
N ASP A 101 -4.47 2.00 -10.23
CA ASP A 101 -3.59 3.17 -10.11
C ASP A 101 -2.85 3.48 -11.42
N TYR A 102 -2.10 4.56 -11.46
CA TYR A 102 -1.28 4.92 -12.63
C TYR A 102 -0.13 5.86 -12.28
N TRP A 103 0.95 5.79 -13.07
CA TRP A 103 2.06 6.72 -13.00
C TRP A 103 1.80 7.97 -13.85
N THR A 104 2.41 9.07 -13.46
CA THR A 104 2.22 10.39 -14.11
C THR A 104 3.50 10.96 -14.70
N ASP A 105 4.66 10.39 -14.35
CA ASP A 105 5.97 10.84 -14.82
C ASP A 105 6.60 9.77 -15.74
N PRO A 106 6.95 10.12 -16.99
CA PRO A 106 7.58 9.22 -17.93
C PRO A 106 9.01 8.81 -17.54
N GLU A 107 9.66 9.53 -16.65
CA GLU A 107 11.02 9.25 -16.19
C GLU A 107 11.07 8.56 -14.79
N LYS A 108 9.92 8.18 -14.24
CA LYS A 108 9.84 7.59 -12.90
C LYS A 108 10.81 6.42 -12.71
N LEU A 109 10.79 5.45 -13.61
CA LEU A 109 11.67 4.28 -13.50
C LEU A 109 13.14 4.68 -13.55
N GLN A 110 13.51 5.57 -14.49
CA GLN A 110 14.88 6.06 -14.63
C GLN A 110 15.38 6.76 -13.38
N LYS A 111 14.55 7.65 -12.82
CA LYS A 111 14.87 8.41 -11.60
C LYS A 111 15.08 7.49 -10.40
N GLN A 112 14.19 6.51 -10.20
CA GLN A 112 14.28 5.58 -9.06
C GLN A 112 15.48 4.62 -9.20
N VAL A 113 15.76 4.12 -10.40
CA VAL A 113 16.95 3.31 -10.65
C VAL A 113 18.23 4.12 -10.36
N ASN A 114 18.30 5.35 -10.88
CA ASN A 114 19.48 6.20 -10.70
C ASN A 114 19.80 6.46 -9.22
N VAL A 115 18.79 6.68 -8.37
CA VAL A 115 19.05 6.91 -6.94
C VAL A 115 19.37 5.60 -6.20
N LEU A 116 18.72 4.49 -6.54
CA LEU A 116 19.05 3.18 -5.96
C LEU A 116 20.47 2.75 -6.34
N GLU A 117 20.94 3.00 -7.57
CA GLU A 117 22.32 2.69 -7.96
C GLU A 117 23.35 3.57 -7.23
N LYS A 118 23.01 4.83 -6.91
CA LYS A 118 23.86 5.73 -6.11
C LYS A 118 23.91 5.36 -4.63
N HIS A 119 22.87 4.67 -4.13
CA HIS A 119 22.74 4.27 -2.74
C HIS A 119 22.66 2.74 -2.60
N PRO A 120 23.79 2.03 -2.78
CA PRO A 120 23.82 0.57 -2.69
C PRO A 120 23.50 0.03 -1.30
N GLU A 121 23.56 0.86 -0.27
CA GLU A 121 23.16 0.57 1.11
C GLU A 121 21.63 0.49 1.27
N CYS A 122 20.83 1.12 0.40
CA CYS A 122 19.37 1.12 0.48
C CYS A 122 18.77 0.04 -0.44
N ASP A 123 17.69 -0.58 0.00
CA ASP A 123 16.98 -1.60 -0.79
C ASP A 123 15.63 -1.12 -1.36
N ILE A 124 15.11 0.03 -0.90
CA ILE A 124 13.81 0.58 -1.28
C ILE A 124 13.91 2.06 -1.64
N CYS A 125 13.12 2.43 -2.65
CA CYS A 125 12.87 3.82 -3.03
C CYS A 125 11.37 4.06 -3.19
N ALA A 126 10.90 5.21 -2.72
CA ALA A 126 9.53 5.69 -2.90
C ALA A 126 9.51 7.14 -3.40
N HIS A 127 8.34 7.64 -3.74
CA HIS A 127 8.15 9.04 -4.14
C HIS A 127 6.79 9.59 -3.70
N SER A 128 6.58 10.90 -3.87
CA SER A 128 5.28 11.54 -3.63
C SER A 128 4.21 11.03 -4.60
N ALA A 129 2.96 10.95 -4.13
CA ALA A 129 1.83 10.54 -4.94
C ALA A 129 0.61 11.43 -4.69
N ASP A 130 -0.18 11.71 -5.73
CA ASP A 130 -1.50 12.28 -5.57
C ASP A 130 -2.52 11.20 -5.21
N VAL A 131 -3.41 11.50 -4.27
CA VAL A 131 -4.59 10.69 -4.03
C VAL A 131 -5.73 11.28 -4.83
N VAL A 132 -6.26 10.53 -5.77
CA VAL A 132 -7.26 11.00 -6.71
C VAL A 132 -8.60 10.26 -6.58
N SER A 133 -9.67 10.94 -6.96
CA SER A 133 -10.99 10.33 -7.10
C SER A 133 -11.00 9.30 -8.24
N ALA A 134 -11.55 8.12 -8.01
CA ALA A 134 -11.73 7.11 -9.05
C ALA A 134 -12.77 7.53 -10.12
N GLU A 135 -13.62 8.53 -9.82
CA GLU A 135 -14.69 8.97 -10.69
C GLU A 135 -14.21 9.95 -11.76
N ASP A 136 -13.44 10.98 -11.35
CA ASP A 136 -13.08 12.11 -12.21
C ASP A 136 -11.59 12.45 -12.19
N LYS A 137 -10.77 11.66 -11.51
CA LYS A 137 -9.32 11.86 -11.31
C LYS A 137 -8.97 13.19 -10.61
N SER A 138 -9.93 13.89 -9.99
CA SER A 138 -9.64 15.09 -9.21
C SER A 138 -8.73 14.75 -8.01
N VAL A 139 -7.75 15.63 -7.77
CA VAL A 139 -6.82 15.47 -6.65
C VAL A 139 -7.52 15.80 -5.34
N LEU A 140 -7.58 14.84 -4.43
CA LEU A 140 -8.22 14.96 -3.13
C LEU A 140 -7.23 15.32 -2.01
N ARG A 141 -6.01 14.78 -2.07
CA ARG A 141 -4.89 15.05 -1.18
C ARG A 141 -3.59 14.51 -1.76
N LYS A 142 -2.47 14.78 -1.10
CA LYS A 142 -1.17 14.18 -1.43
C LYS A 142 -0.74 13.19 -0.35
N ILE A 143 0.06 12.20 -0.76
CA ILE A 143 0.92 11.40 0.11
C ILE A 143 2.32 11.93 -0.10
N ASN A 144 2.78 12.78 0.81
CA ASN A 144 4.03 13.52 0.69
C ASN A 144 4.65 13.69 2.09
N PRO A 145 5.40 12.70 2.59
CA PRO A 145 5.99 12.76 3.92
C PRO A 145 7.13 13.80 4.04
N SER A 146 7.71 14.26 2.93
CA SER A 146 8.73 15.30 2.88
C SER A 146 8.60 16.15 1.62
N GLU A 147 8.87 17.45 1.73
CA GLU A 147 8.94 18.37 0.58
C GLU A 147 10.27 18.29 -0.17
N THR A 148 11.25 17.57 0.36
CA THR A 148 12.59 17.41 -0.23
C THR A 148 12.98 15.95 -0.33
N ASN A 149 13.85 15.63 -1.28
CA ASN A 149 14.46 14.30 -1.37
C ASN A 149 15.23 14.01 -0.08
N THR A 150 14.99 12.82 0.48
CA THR A 150 15.62 12.41 1.73
C THR A 150 15.80 10.89 1.77
N ILE A 151 16.50 10.40 2.78
CA ILE A 151 16.49 9.00 3.16
C ILE A 151 15.86 8.94 4.55
N PHE A 152 14.66 8.40 4.63
CA PHE A 152 13.99 8.15 5.91
C PHE A 152 14.66 7.00 6.63
N ASP A 153 14.88 7.15 7.92
CA ASP A 153 15.33 6.04 8.75
C ASP A 153 14.22 5.01 9.01
N VAL A 154 14.60 3.90 9.60
CA VAL A 154 13.65 2.79 9.85
C VAL A 154 12.59 3.19 10.86
N GLU A 155 12.96 3.99 11.83
CA GLU A 155 12.12 4.54 12.88
C GLU A 155 10.97 5.36 12.30
N GLU A 156 11.30 6.25 11.36
CA GLU A 156 10.31 7.08 10.64
C GLU A 156 9.35 6.23 9.82
N VAL A 157 9.85 5.19 9.12
CA VAL A 157 9.02 4.27 8.35
C VAL A 157 8.10 3.45 9.25
N ILE A 158 8.58 2.98 10.41
CA ILE A 158 7.74 2.28 11.39
C ILE A 158 6.64 3.21 11.90
N LEU A 159 6.97 4.45 12.27
CA LEU A 159 6.01 5.42 12.79
C LEU A 159 5.04 5.94 11.73
N GLY A 160 5.41 5.91 10.45
CA GLY A 160 4.60 6.39 9.33
C GLY A 160 3.37 5.54 9.00
N ASP A 161 3.30 4.29 9.53
CA ASP A 161 2.23 3.32 9.23
C ASP A 161 2.13 2.96 7.73
N GLY A 162 1.12 2.16 7.34
CA GLY A 162 0.92 1.74 5.94
C GLY A 162 0.64 2.87 4.95
N GLY A 163 0.25 4.04 5.43
CA GLY A 163 -0.01 5.23 4.62
C GLY A 163 1.18 6.18 4.46
N PHE A 164 2.37 5.82 4.91
CA PHE A 164 3.57 6.66 4.85
C PHE A 164 3.95 7.04 3.42
N VAL A 165 3.98 6.05 2.53
CA VAL A 165 4.11 6.24 1.08
C VAL A 165 3.10 5.37 0.34
N ALA A 166 2.76 5.74 -0.88
CA ALA A 166 1.83 4.96 -1.71
C ALA A 166 2.52 3.70 -2.27
N THR A 167 1.80 2.57 -2.36
CA THR A 167 2.31 1.32 -2.93
C THR A 167 2.80 1.51 -4.36
N ASN A 168 2.06 2.27 -5.17
CA ASN A 168 2.41 2.57 -6.56
C ASN A 168 3.65 3.47 -6.73
N SER A 169 4.21 3.98 -5.62
CA SER A 169 5.47 4.72 -5.60
C SER A 169 6.71 3.84 -5.38
N LEU A 170 6.53 2.60 -4.93
CA LEU A 170 7.62 1.75 -4.48
C LEU A 170 8.43 1.17 -5.62
N MET A 171 9.77 1.18 -5.44
CA MET A 171 10.73 0.35 -6.18
C MET A 171 11.69 -0.30 -5.20
N ILE A 172 11.89 -1.62 -5.35
CA ILE A 172 12.64 -2.44 -4.38
C ILE A 172 13.68 -3.30 -5.13
N ARG A 173 14.86 -3.52 -4.54
CA ARG A 173 15.82 -4.48 -5.06
C ARG A 173 15.27 -5.90 -4.99
N ARG A 174 15.20 -6.60 -6.13
CA ARG A 174 14.65 -7.97 -6.22
C ARG A 174 15.34 -8.94 -5.25
N LYS A 175 16.66 -8.81 -5.04
CA LYS A 175 17.43 -9.65 -4.11
C LYS A 175 16.86 -9.69 -2.68
N LEU A 176 16.10 -8.65 -2.27
CA LEU A 176 15.44 -8.64 -0.95
C LEU A 176 14.53 -9.86 -0.78
N PHE A 177 13.85 -10.29 -1.85
CA PHE A 177 12.90 -11.40 -1.84
C PHE A 177 13.56 -12.79 -1.78
N ASP A 178 14.88 -12.91 -1.89
CA ASP A 178 15.58 -14.18 -1.77
C ASP A 178 15.50 -14.79 -0.36
N SER A 179 15.24 -13.95 0.68
CA SER A 179 15.09 -14.41 2.07
C SER A 179 14.03 -13.61 2.81
N ILE A 180 12.78 -14.04 2.73
CA ILE A 180 11.62 -13.35 3.33
C ILE A 180 11.57 -13.59 4.84
N PRO A 181 11.65 -12.54 5.68
CA PRO A 181 11.67 -12.67 7.15
C PRO A 181 10.30 -13.08 7.71
N GLN A 182 10.31 -13.67 8.90
CA GLN A 182 9.10 -14.20 9.52
C GLN A 182 8.02 -13.14 9.74
N PHE A 183 8.38 -11.94 10.19
CA PHE A 183 7.39 -10.88 10.41
C PHE A 183 6.63 -10.52 9.12
N ARG A 184 7.29 -10.53 7.96
CA ARG A 184 6.68 -10.33 6.65
C ARG A 184 5.70 -11.47 6.29
N LYS A 185 6.04 -12.73 6.64
CA LYS A 185 5.18 -13.91 6.39
C LYS A 185 3.91 -13.89 7.24
N VAL A 186 3.94 -13.27 8.42
CA VAL A 186 2.77 -13.13 9.30
C VAL A 186 1.69 -12.26 8.68
N TYR A 187 2.09 -11.14 8.08
CA TYR A 187 1.14 -10.25 7.40
C TYR A 187 1.79 -9.55 6.20
N ARG A 188 1.49 -10.04 5.01
CA ARG A 188 2.02 -9.57 3.73
C ARG A 188 1.22 -8.38 3.21
N ILE A 189 1.53 -7.19 3.71
CA ILE A 189 0.94 -5.91 3.31
C ILE A 189 2.04 -4.91 2.98
N ASP A 190 1.65 -3.80 2.38
CA ASP A 190 2.55 -2.72 1.98
C ASP A 190 3.39 -2.20 3.13
N TYR A 191 2.79 -1.99 4.29
CA TYR A 191 3.48 -1.52 5.48
C TYR A 191 4.63 -2.44 5.89
N SER A 192 4.41 -3.75 5.92
CA SER A 192 5.48 -4.70 6.23
C SER A 192 6.56 -4.74 5.14
N LEU A 193 6.21 -4.44 3.89
CA LEU A 193 7.14 -4.32 2.77
C LEU A 193 7.99 -3.06 2.87
N GLN A 194 7.38 -1.93 3.21
CA GLN A 194 8.05 -0.65 3.44
C GLN A 194 9.09 -0.76 4.55
N ILE A 195 8.71 -1.30 5.71
CA ILE A 195 9.64 -1.53 6.82
C ILE A 195 10.79 -2.44 6.39
N TRP A 196 10.46 -3.58 5.78
CA TRP A 196 11.48 -4.55 5.38
C TRP A 196 12.50 -3.97 4.40
N GLY A 197 12.03 -3.23 3.39
CA GLY A 197 12.90 -2.54 2.46
C GLY A 197 13.79 -1.49 3.11
N ALA A 198 13.30 -0.84 4.18
CA ALA A 198 14.03 0.21 4.89
C ALA A 198 15.06 -0.33 5.91
N LEU A 199 14.96 -1.61 6.35
CA LEU A 199 15.84 -2.16 7.40
C LEU A 199 17.34 -2.06 7.09
N ARG A 200 17.70 -1.98 5.82
CA ARG A 200 19.07 -1.75 5.37
C ARG A 200 19.18 -0.39 4.69
N GLY A 201 19.81 0.55 5.38
CA GLY A 201 20.14 1.89 4.83
C GLY A 201 18.98 2.88 4.75
N GLY A 202 17.78 2.53 5.26
CA GLY A 202 16.60 3.40 5.21
C GLY A 202 15.82 3.31 3.89
N MET A 203 14.83 4.20 3.75
CA MET A 203 13.99 4.33 2.55
C MET A 203 14.36 5.63 1.80
N ILE A 204 14.88 5.50 0.58
CA ILE A 204 15.08 6.66 -0.29
C ILE A 204 13.71 7.22 -0.67
N TYR A 205 13.55 8.53 -0.54
CA TYR A 205 12.34 9.23 -0.91
C TYR A 205 12.64 10.37 -1.89
N LEU A 206 11.91 10.40 -2.99
CA LEU A 206 11.90 11.47 -3.98
C LEU A 206 10.65 12.33 -3.78
N ALA A 207 10.82 13.63 -3.53
CA ALA A 207 9.71 14.55 -3.26
C ALA A 207 8.85 14.82 -4.51
N GLU A 208 9.36 14.48 -5.69
CA GLU A 208 8.65 14.64 -6.96
C GLU A 208 7.42 13.72 -7.02
N ASN A 209 6.29 14.28 -7.44
CA ASN A 209 5.05 13.52 -7.61
C ASN A 209 5.08 12.77 -8.95
N MET A 210 5.14 11.44 -8.88
CA MET A 210 5.27 10.60 -10.08
C MET A 210 4.16 9.57 -10.23
N SER A 211 3.12 9.58 -9.36
CA SER A 211 1.98 8.67 -9.48
C SER A 211 0.69 9.22 -8.91
N SER A 212 -0.40 8.58 -9.28
CA SER A 212 -1.74 8.83 -8.75
C SER A 212 -2.32 7.55 -8.15
N TYR A 213 -2.70 7.63 -6.88
CA TYR A 213 -3.35 6.58 -6.11
C TYR A 213 -4.86 6.82 -6.09
N ARG A 214 -5.65 5.91 -6.68
CA ARG A 214 -7.11 6.05 -6.74
C ARG A 214 -7.76 5.57 -5.46
N ILE A 215 -8.66 6.39 -4.93
CA ILE A 215 -9.55 5.99 -3.84
C ILE A 215 -11.01 6.03 -4.29
N LEU A 216 -11.86 5.35 -3.52
CA LEU A 216 -13.31 5.20 -3.80
C LEU A 216 -13.62 4.29 -4.99
N ALA A 217 -12.64 3.58 -5.56
CA ALA A 217 -12.93 2.50 -6.48
C ALA A 217 -13.84 1.47 -5.79
N GLN A 218 -14.85 0.97 -6.50
CA GLN A 218 -15.90 0.11 -5.92
C GLN A 218 -15.32 -1.19 -5.34
N SER A 219 -14.25 -1.69 -5.92
CA SER A 219 -13.54 -2.93 -5.55
C SER A 219 -12.43 -2.73 -4.52
N SER A 220 -12.14 -1.48 -4.07
CA SER A 220 -10.96 -1.21 -3.23
C SER A 220 -11.00 -1.98 -1.90
N TRP A 221 -9.85 -2.49 -1.49
CA TRP A 221 -9.64 -3.20 -0.22
C TRP A 221 -10.12 -2.37 0.98
N THR A 222 -9.78 -1.08 1.02
CA THR A 222 -10.16 -0.15 2.09
C THR A 222 -11.68 -0.06 2.26
N ASN A 223 -12.44 0.01 1.15
CA ASN A 223 -13.90 0.06 1.20
C ASN A 223 -14.51 -1.26 1.70
N ARG A 224 -13.93 -2.40 1.32
CA ARG A 224 -14.37 -3.73 1.81
C ARG A 224 -14.13 -3.86 3.32
N MET A 225 -12.95 -3.46 3.81
CA MET A 225 -12.60 -3.55 5.24
C MET A 225 -13.51 -2.70 6.12
N ARG A 226 -13.80 -1.45 5.71
CA ARG A 226 -14.69 -0.54 6.45
C ARG A 226 -16.11 -1.06 6.62
N LYS A 227 -16.60 -1.92 5.72
CA LYS A 227 -17.94 -2.52 5.77
C LYS A 227 -18.03 -3.71 6.72
N ASN A 228 -16.94 -4.34 7.11
CA ASN A 228 -16.90 -5.53 7.96
C ASN A 228 -16.05 -5.31 9.21
N THR A 229 -16.70 -4.94 10.32
CA THR A 229 -16.04 -4.68 11.60
C THR A 229 -15.16 -5.85 12.07
N ALA A 230 -15.62 -7.09 11.92
CA ALA A 230 -14.86 -8.27 12.38
C ALA A 230 -13.57 -8.46 11.57
N GLN A 231 -13.63 -8.31 10.24
CA GLN A 231 -12.45 -8.35 9.39
C GLN A 231 -11.50 -7.20 9.68
N TYR A 232 -12.02 -6.01 9.97
CA TYR A 232 -11.20 -4.84 10.29
C TYR A 232 -10.47 -5.01 11.63
N VAL A 233 -11.13 -5.57 12.64
CA VAL A 233 -10.48 -5.94 13.92
C VAL A 233 -9.37 -6.97 13.68
N LYS A 234 -9.64 -8.03 12.89
CA LYS A 234 -8.65 -9.04 12.54
C LYS A 234 -7.44 -8.46 11.78
N HIS A 235 -7.65 -7.41 10.99
CA HIS A 235 -6.55 -6.68 10.35
C HIS A 235 -5.59 -6.06 11.40
N PHE A 236 -6.12 -5.36 12.40
CA PHE A 236 -5.30 -4.78 13.48
C PHE A 236 -4.59 -5.86 14.31
N GLU A 237 -5.25 -6.97 14.61
CA GLU A 237 -4.64 -8.10 15.32
C GLU A 237 -3.44 -8.68 14.56
N LYS A 238 -3.56 -8.80 13.22
CA LYS A 238 -2.45 -9.23 12.37
C LYS A 238 -1.32 -8.20 12.32
N LEU A 239 -1.64 -6.89 12.26
CA LEU A 239 -0.65 -5.82 12.33
C LEU A 239 0.15 -5.87 13.63
N ILE A 240 -0.54 -5.99 14.77
CA ILE A 240 0.10 -6.11 16.08
C ILE A 240 1.02 -7.33 16.12
N LEU A 241 0.56 -8.48 15.62
CA LEU A 241 1.38 -9.70 15.58
C LEU A 241 2.61 -9.51 14.70
N MET A 242 2.45 -8.88 13.53
CA MET A 242 3.55 -8.56 12.61
C MET A 242 4.58 -7.63 13.27
N LEU A 243 4.14 -6.58 13.97
CA LEU A 243 5.01 -5.66 14.68
C LEU A 243 5.78 -6.35 15.83
N ARG A 244 5.14 -7.25 16.56
CA ARG A 244 5.83 -8.07 17.60
C ARG A 244 6.89 -8.98 16.98
N GLN A 245 6.63 -9.58 15.82
CA GLN A 245 7.62 -10.40 15.12
C GLN A 245 8.75 -9.53 14.52
N LEU A 246 8.47 -8.29 14.15
CA LEU A 246 9.49 -7.32 13.75
C LEU A 246 10.42 -7.00 14.94
N ASP A 247 9.87 -6.77 16.13
CA ASP A 247 10.67 -6.53 17.36
C ASP A 247 11.63 -7.69 17.64
N VAL A 248 11.14 -8.92 17.53
CA VAL A 248 11.98 -10.14 17.67
C VAL A 248 13.05 -10.19 16.58
N TYR A 249 12.67 -9.94 15.31
CA TYR A 249 13.59 -9.99 14.17
C TYR A 249 14.71 -8.95 14.26
N THR A 250 14.41 -7.77 14.82
CA THR A 250 15.35 -6.66 14.99
C THR A 250 16.03 -6.67 16.37
N GLU A 251 15.86 -7.73 17.16
CA GLU A 251 16.45 -7.90 18.49
C GLU A 251 16.18 -6.71 19.43
N GLY A 252 14.98 -6.12 19.32
CA GLY A 252 14.56 -4.99 20.15
C GLY A 252 15.12 -3.63 19.73
N LYS A 253 15.84 -3.54 18.61
CA LYS A 253 16.49 -2.28 18.18
C LYS A 253 15.51 -1.13 18.00
N TYR A 254 14.29 -1.40 17.54
CA TYR A 254 13.25 -0.39 17.25
C TYR A 254 12.06 -0.51 18.20
N LYS A 255 12.30 -1.03 19.40
CA LYS A 255 11.24 -1.31 20.37
C LYS A 255 10.36 -0.11 20.73
N PRO A 256 10.86 1.13 20.94
CA PRO A 256 10.03 2.28 21.27
C PRO A 256 9.01 2.61 20.15
N GLU A 257 9.43 2.59 18.89
CA GLU A 257 8.61 2.89 17.72
C GLU A 257 7.58 1.78 17.48
N ILE A 258 8.00 0.53 17.64
CA ILE A 258 7.13 -0.64 17.53
C ILE A 258 6.07 -0.62 18.63
N ASP A 259 6.44 -0.39 19.89
CA ASP A 259 5.49 -0.30 21.00
C ASP A 259 4.48 0.87 20.79
N ASN A 260 4.94 2.01 20.27
CA ASN A 260 4.08 3.12 19.89
C ASN A 260 3.08 2.70 18.79
N ARG A 261 3.54 2.03 17.74
CA ARG A 261 2.66 1.56 16.66
C ARG A 261 1.71 0.47 17.09
N ILE A 262 2.11 -0.44 17.98
CA ILE A 262 1.21 -1.43 18.58
C ILE A 262 0.07 -0.72 19.33
N LYS A 263 0.39 0.24 20.20
CA LYS A 263 -0.63 1.03 20.91
C LYS A 263 -1.55 1.80 19.95
N TRP A 264 -1.03 2.33 18.84
CA TRP A 264 -1.84 2.96 17.82
C TRP A 264 -2.82 1.98 17.19
N GLN A 265 -2.40 0.76 16.84
CA GLN A 265 -3.30 -0.25 16.28
C GLN A 265 -4.36 -0.70 17.31
N GLU A 266 -3.99 -0.81 18.58
CA GLU A 266 -4.94 -1.07 19.67
C GLU A 266 -5.96 0.06 19.82
N PHE A 267 -5.52 1.31 19.75
CA PHE A 267 -6.40 2.48 19.73
C PHE A 267 -7.39 2.43 18.56
N GLN A 268 -6.92 2.18 17.34
CA GLN A 268 -7.77 2.04 16.16
C GLN A 268 -8.80 0.91 16.32
N MET A 269 -8.38 -0.22 16.88
CA MET A 269 -9.25 -1.35 17.16
C MET A 269 -10.35 -0.99 18.17
N LEU A 270 -10.04 -0.24 19.22
CA LEU A 270 -11.02 0.27 20.17
C LEU A 270 -12.02 1.24 19.52
N VAL A 271 -11.54 2.10 18.61
CA VAL A 271 -12.42 3.01 17.83
C VAL A 271 -13.39 2.21 16.98
N VAL A 272 -12.92 1.18 16.27
CA VAL A 272 -13.74 0.31 15.41
C VAL A 272 -14.76 -0.50 16.24
N ARG A 273 -14.35 -1.01 17.40
CA ARG A 273 -15.23 -1.71 18.36
C ARG A 273 -16.19 -0.76 19.10
N GLN A 274 -16.05 0.57 18.93
CA GLN A 274 -16.80 1.60 19.65
C GLN A 274 -16.61 1.56 21.18
N GLU A 275 -15.49 1.05 21.66
CA GLU A 275 -15.13 0.98 23.08
C GLU A 275 -14.62 2.34 23.61
N ASN A 276 -15.34 3.42 23.31
CA ASN A 276 -14.90 4.80 23.49
C ASN A 276 -14.56 5.15 24.95
N ARG A 277 -15.18 4.49 25.94
CA ARG A 277 -14.84 4.69 27.36
C ARG A 277 -13.42 4.24 27.71
N LYS A 278 -12.94 3.15 27.08
CA LYS A 278 -11.54 2.68 27.28
C LYS A 278 -10.56 3.69 26.71
N ILE A 279 -10.89 4.30 25.58
CA ILE A 279 -10.04 5.30 24.93
C ILE A 279 -9.83 6.52 25.83
N ILE A 280 -10.91 7.11 26.39
CA ILE A 280 -10.83 8.35 27.18
C ILE A 280 -10.29 8.15 28.60
N LYS A 281 -10.31 6.92 29.13
CA LYS A 281 -9.85 6.59 30.49
C LYS A 281 -8.48 5.94 30.55
N GLY A 282 -7.97 5.43 29.45
CA GLY A 282 -6.72 4.67 29.38
C GLY A 282 -5.54 5.44 28.81
N ASP A 283 -4.47 4.71 28.48
CA ASP A 283 -3.20 5.22 27.96
C ASP A 283 -3.25 5.68 26.50
N TYR A 284 -4.47 5.69 25.91
CA TYR A 284 -4.69 6.03 24.50
C TYR A 284 -5.03 7.49 24.25
N LYS A 285 -5.04 8.35 25.30
CA LYS A 285 -5.41 9.77 25.18
C LYS A 285 -4.49 10.56 24.27
N GLU A 286 -3.23 10.20 24.20
CA GLU A 286 -2.25 10.85 23.32
C GLU A 286 -2.66 10.75 21.86
N PHE A 287 -3.17 9.62 21.42
CA PHE A 287 -3.60 9.37 20.04
C PHE A 287 -4.88 10.14 19.64
N LEU A 288 -5.63 10.66 20.62
CA LEU A 288 -6.74 11.55 20.31
C LEU A 288 -6.28 12.88 19.65
N LYS A 289 -5.01 13.24 19.77
CA LYS A 289 -4.43 14.42 19.12
C LYS A 289 -4.14 14.14 17.62
N GLU A 290 -3.91 12.89 17.26
CA GLU A 290 -3.56 12.47 15.90
C GLU A 290 -4.78 12.31 14.98
N ILE A 291 -5.99 12.24 15.54
CA ILE A 291 -7.24 12.16 14.79
C ILE A 291 -7.91 13.54 14.63
N THR A 292 -8.80 13.65 13.64
CA THR A 292 -9.51 14.90 13.37
C THR A 292 -10.36 15.37 14.56
N ALA A 293 -10.57 16.68 14.70
CA ALA A 293 -11.42 17.24 15.74
C ALA A 293 -12.85 16.64 15.73
N LYS A 294 -13.37 16.35 14.53
CA LYS A 294 -14.68 15.71 14.34
C LYS A 294 -14.73 14.29 14.92
N GLU A 295 -13.72 13.48 14.65
CA GLU A 295 -13.60 12.11 15.17
C GLU A 295 -13.42 12.13 16.69
N ARG A 296 -12.57 12.99 17.20
CA ARG A 296 -12.35 13.20 18.64
C ARG A 296 -13.64 13.57 19.37
N CYS A 297 -14.39 14.56 18.86
CA CYS A 297 -15.69 14.93 19.41
C CYS A 297 -16.66 13.74 19.41
N LYS A 298 -16.69 12.94 18.34
CA LYS A 298 -17.55 11.76 18.25
C LYS A 298 -17.19 10.71 19.31
N ILE A 299 -15.90 10.47 19.56
CA ILE A 299 -15.41 9.54 20.59
C ILE A 299 -15.86 10.03 21.98
N TYR A 300 -15.63 11.31 22.31
CA TYR A 300 -16.06 11.88 23.60
C TYR A 300 -17.58 11.82 23.78
N MET A 301 -18.35 12.21 22.77
CA MET A 301 -19.83 12.14 22.84
C MET A 301 -20.31 10.70 23.08
N LYS A 302 -19.77 9.73 22.36
CA LYS A 302 -20.16 8.32 22.54
C LYS A 302 -19.71 7.75 23.89
N ALA A 303 -18.60 8.23 24.45
CA ALA A 303 -18.11 7.79 25.76
C ALA A 303 -18.93 8.34 26.93
N ILE A 304 -19.29 9.63 26.88
CA ILE A 304 -19.94 10.38 27.98
C ILE A 304 -21.46 10.28 27.87
N CYS A 305 -22.01 10.43 26.66
CA CYS A 305 -23.44 10.50 26.41
C CYS A 305 -23.89 9.49 25.33
N PRO A 306 -23.77 8.19 25.54
CA PRO A 306 -24.07 7.17 24.53
C PRO A 306 -25.53 7.20 24.05
N TRP A 307 -26.45 7.69 24.89
CA TRP A 307 -27.86 7.82 24.56
C TRP A 307 -28.14 8.91 23.50
N LEU A 308 -27.39 10.01 23.47
CA LEU A 308 -27.52 11.06 22.44
C LEU A 308 -27.23 10.51 21.02
N CYS A 309 -26.30 9.58 20.90
CA CYS A 309 -26.00 8.96 19.61
C CYS A 309 -27.14 8.06 19.14
N LYS A 310 -27.77 7.32 20.07
CA LYS A 310 -28.98 6.50 19.77
C LYS A 310 -30.15 7.33 19.29
N ILE A 311 -30.37 8.49 19.88
CA ILE A 311 -31.42 9.44 19.45
C ILE A 311 -31.18 9.96 18.04
N ASN A 312 -29.89 10.28 17.69
CA ASN A 312 -29.55 10.74 16.35
C ASN A 312 -29.67 9.63 15.29
N GLU A 313 -29.34 8.39 15.62
CA GLU A 313 -29.54 7.22 14.76
C GLU A 313 -31.04 6.93 14.58
N TRP A 314 -31.80 7.03 15.65
CA TRP A 314 -33.28 6.90 15.62
C TRP A 314 -33.95 8.00 14.76
N ARG A 315 -33.54 9.27 14.91
CA ARG A 315 -34.00 10.37 14.06
C ARG A 315 -33.69 10.13 12.56
N LYS A 316 -32.48 9.70 12.23
CA LYS A 316 -32.13 9.40 10.85
C LYS A 316 -32.91 8.24 10.25
N LYS A 317 -33.40 7.32 11.07
CA LYS A 317 -34.15 6.13 10.65
C LYS A 317 -35.65 6.36 10.51
N TYR A 318 -36.21 7.31 11.29
CA TYR A 318 -37.67 7.50 11.42
C TYR A 318 -38.18 8.92 11.13
N VAL A 319 -37.29 9.88 10.93
CA VAL A 319 -37.62 11.24 10.52
C VAL A 319 -36.94 11.53 9.20
N ARG A 320 -37.59 11.08 8.13
CA ARG A 320 -37.37 11.54 6.76
C ARG A 320 -38.48 12.49 6.38
#